data_1901a2f777dbee91009ba9fdece49f10
#
_entry.id   1901a2f777dbee91009ba9fdece49f10
#
_cell.length_a   1.000
_cell.length_b   1.000
_cell.length_c   1.000
_cell.angle_alpha   90.00
_cell.angle_beta   90.00
_cell.angle_gamma   90.00
#
_symmetry.space_group_name_H-M   'P 1'
#
loop_
_entity.id
_entity.type
_entity.pdbx_description
1 polymer ?
#
loop_
_entity_poly.entity_id
_entity_poly.type
_entity_poly.pdbx_seq_one_letter_code
_entity_poly.pdbx_strand_id
1 'polypeptide(L)'
;MSKRDTMIRALCKSLGVDYRVTTIDLERVIYRDFGNGFNVEISGMHTSSMKKKATIYLWYGDTMTECIIVKTVRDIPRELIGENVEELMKYSNLLIAQGYDSYDKLFRLKYGKTINYAGGVKNMTHRIF
;
A
#
# COMPACT_ATOMS: atom_id res chain seq x y z
N MET A 1 -26.30 -2.24 -6.96
CA MET A 1 -25.01 -2.35 -6.24
C MET A 1 -24.97 -3.68 -5.51
N SER A 2 -23.88 -4.40 -5.58
CA SER A 2 -23.74 -5.68 -4.89
C SER A 2 -23.63 -5.48 -3.38
N LYS A 3 -23.92 -6.54 -2.63
CA LYS A 3 -23.77 -6.53 -1.18
C LYS A 3 -22.34 -6.25 -0.77
N ARG A 4 -21.37 -6.80 -1.52
CA ARG A 4 -19.95 -6.57 -1.31
C ARG A 4 -19.58 -5.11 -1.50
N ASP A 5 -20.05 -4.47 -2.59
CA ASP A 5 -19.79 -3.05 -2.83
C ASP A 5 -20.38 -2.18 -1.72
N THR A 6 -21.58 -2.49 -1.26
CA THR A 6 -22.22 -1.78 -0.18
C THR A 6 -21.36 -1.84 1.09
N MET A 7 -20.83 -3.00 1.42
CA MET A 7 -19.99 -3.19 2.60
C MET A 7 -18.67 -2.44 2.48
N ILE A 8 -18.04 -2.49 1.31
CA ILE A 8 -16.77 -1.79 1.08
C ILE A 8 -16.97 -0.27 1.19
N ARG A 9 -18.06 0.26 0.63
CA ARG A 9 -18.37 1.70 0.71
C ARG A 9 -18.68 2.14 2.13
N ALA A 10 -19.39 1.32 2.89
CA ALA A 10 -19.66 1.60 4.30
C ALA A 10 -18.38 1.64 5.13
N LEU A 11 -17.49 0.67 4.91
CA LEU A 11 -16.19 0.64 5.57
C LEU A 11 -15.35 1.85 5.19
N CYS A 12 -15.29 2.20 3.92
CA CYS A 12 -14.57 3.37 3.43
C CYS A 12 -15.06 4.65 4.12
N LYS A 13 -16.35 4.81 4.20
CA LYS A 13 -16.97 5.97 4.87
C LYS A 13 -16.58 6.02 6.34
N SER A 14 -16.57 4.88 7.02
CA SER A 14 -16.20 4.81 8.44
C SER A 14 -14.75 5.15 8.70
N LEU A 15 -13.85 4.91 7.73
CA LEU A 15 -12.44 5.24 7.87
C LEU A 15 -12.16 6.74 7.76
N GLY A 16 -12.97 7.47 7.00
CA GLY A 16 -12.86 8.93 6.92
C GLY A 16 -12.80 9.46 5.49
N VAL A 17 -12.77 10.78 5.40
CA VAL A 17 -12.84 11.50 4.11
C VAL A 17 -11.61 11.35 3.24
N ASP A 18 -10.48 10.97 3.83
CA ASP A 18 -9.23 10.77 3.09
C ASP A 18 -9.20 9.47 2.30
N TYR A 19 -10.18 8.61 2.51
CA TYR A 19 -10.26 7.30 1.88
C TYR A 19 -11.28 7.30 0.77
N ARG A 20 -11.01 6.54 -0.28
CA ARG A 20 -11.96 6.37 -1.39
C ARG A 20 -11.97 4.93 -1.87
N VAL A 21 -13.10 4.53 -2.47
CA VAL A 21 -13.20 3.24 -3.14
C VAL A 21 -12.75 3.41 -4.58
N THR A 22 -11.91 2.49 -5.05
CA THR A 22 -11.44 2.46 -6.42
C THR A 22 -11.31 1.02 -6.89
N THR A 23 -10.90 0.83 -8.14
CA THR A 23 -10.68 -0.51 -8.71
C THR A 23 -9.22 -0.62 -9.12
N ILE A 24 -8.53 -1.63 -8.58
CA ILE A 24 -7.15 -1.94 -8.93
C ILE A 24 -7.12 -3.42 -9.28
N ASP A 25 -6.58 -3.75 -10.46
CA ASP A 25 -6.49 -5.13 -10.95
C ASP A 25 -7.83 -5.87 -10.87
N LEU A 26 -8.91 -5.20 -11.30
CA LEU A 26 -10.28 -5.73 -11.34
C LEU A 26 -10.90 -5.97 -9.96
N GLU A 27 -10.23 -5.59 -8.88
CA GLU A 27 -10.75 -5.69 -7.52
C GLU A 27 -11.18 -4.32 -7.01
N ARG A 28 -12.31 -4.27 -6.31
CA ARG A 28 -12.73 -3.08 -5.55
C ARG A 28 -11.89 -3.00 -4.28
N VAL A 29 -11.18 -1.90 -4.13
CA VAL A 29 -10.30 -1.67 -2.98
C VAL A 29 -10.59 -0.30 -2.36
N ILE A 30 -10.08 -0.11 -1.15
CA ILE A 30 -10.09 1.20 -0.49
C ILE A 30 -8.68 1.77 -0.62
N TYR A 31 -8.59 3.03 -0.99
CA TYR A 31 -7.35 3.70 -1.32
C TYR A 31 -7.22 5.00 -0.53
N ARG A 32 -6.00 5.31 -0.12
CA ARG A 32 -5.68 6.62 0.47
C ARG A 32 -4.29 7.06 0.01
N ASP A 33 -4.22 8.29 -0.52
CA ASP A 33 -2.97 8.95 -0.87
C ASP A 33 -2.49 9.75 0.35
N PHE A 34 -1.27 9.52 0.80
CA PHE A 34 -0.72 10.23 1.96
C PHE A 34 -0.23 11.64 1.61
N GLY A 35 -0.14 11.98 0.33
CA GLY A 35 0.33 13.30 -0.10
C GLY A 35 1.84 13.48 -0.02
N ASN A 36 2.58 12.42 0.26
CA ASN A 36 4.05 12.45 0.40
C ASN A 36 4.77 11.52 -0.59
N GLY A 37 4.05 11.07 -1.63
CA GLY A 37 4.56 10.11 -2.61
C GLY A 37 4.18 8.68 -2.29
N PHE A 38 3.78 8.40 -1.06
CA PHE A 38 3.31 7.09 -0.65
C PHE A 38 1.78 7.06 -0.61
N ASN A 39 1.23 5.87 -0.80
CA ASN A 39 -0.22 5.64 -0.75
C ASN A 39 -0.49 4.22 -0.26
N VAL A 40 -1.72 3.96 0.17
CA VAL A 40 -2.11 2.64 0.62
C VAL A 40 -3.28 2.12 -0.20
N GLU A 41 -3.24 0.82 -0.42
CA GLU A 41 -4.32 0.04 -1.02
C GLU A 41 -4.76 -0.99 0.02
N ILE A 42 -6.05 -0.98 0.36
CA ILE A 42 -6.65 -1.92 1.31
C ILE A 42 -7.49 -2.88 0.51
N SER A 43 -7.10 -4.14 0.48
CA SER A 43 -7.74 -5.16 -0.34
C SER A 43 -8.06 -6.42 0.48
N GLY A 44 -8.53 -7.47 -0.20
CA GLY A 44 -8.90 -8.71 0.46
C GLY A 44 -10.30 -8.72 1.04
N MET A 45 -11.08 -7.67 0.81
CA MET A 45 -12.44 -7.56 1.32
C MET A 45 -13.47 -7.89 0.24
N HIS A 46 -13.11 -8.79 -0.64
CA HIS A 46 -13.93 -9.16 -1.80
C HIS A 46 -15.09 -10.10 -1.48
N THR A 47 -15.25 -10.47 -0.21
CA THR A 47 -16.38 -11.27 0.24
C THR A 47 -17.30 -10.46 1.15
N SER A 48 -18.54 -10.91 1.30
CA SER A 48 -19.49 -10.28 2.20
C SER A 48 -19.28 -10.66 3.68
N SER A 49 -18.30 -11.52 3.96
CA SER A 49 -18.03 -11.96 5.32
C SER A 49 -17.40 -10.87 6.15
N MET A 50 -17.98 -10.57 7.29
CA MET A 50 -17.42 -9.62 8.26
C MET A 50 -16.16 -10.15 8.96
N LYS A 51 -15.92 -11.47 8.86
CA LYS A 51 -14.73 -12.09 9.45
C LYS A 51 -13.53 -12.02 8.52
N LYS A 52 -13.72 -11.62 7.27
CA LYS A 52 -12.62 -11.54 6.31
C LYS A 52 -11.67 -10.43 6.73
N LYS A 53 -10.40 -10.80 6.85
CA LYS A 53 -9.33 -9.86 7.20
C LYS A 53 -8.80 -9.19 5.94
N ALA A 54 -8.33 -7.96 6.12
CA ALA A 54 -7.80 -7.16 5.02
C ALA A 54 -6.30 -7.35 4.86
N THR A 55 -5.81 -7.01 3.67
CA THR A 55 -4.39 -6.85 3.39
C THR A 55 -4.17 -5.39 3.00
N ILE A 56 -3.15 -4.77 3.57
CA ILE A 56 -2.82 -3.38 3.27
C ILE A 56 -1.46 -3.36 2.58
N TYR A 57 -1.43 -2.75 1.40
CA TYR A 57 -0.20 -2.54 0.65
C TYR A 57 0.19 -1.08 0.76
N LEU A 58 1.42 -0.83 1.20
CA LEU A 58 2.01 0.51 1.14
C LEU A 58 2.78 0.62 -0.16
N TRP A 59 2.33 1.53 -1.02
CA TRP A 59 2.93 1.81 -2.31
C TRP A 59 3.72 3.10 -2.27
N TYR A 60 4.76 3.19 -3.09
CA TYR A 60 5.36 4.45 -3.48
C TYR A 60 5.14 4.67 -4.97
N GLY A 61 4.74 5.91 -5.34
CA GLY A 61 4.47 6.24 -6.73
C GLY A 61 3.04 5.91 -7.15
N ASP A 62 2.62 6.48 -8.25
CA ASP A 62 1.25 6.33 -8.76
C ASP A 62 1.21 6.03 -10.26
N THR A 63 2.36 5.88 -10.90
CA THR A 63 2.43 5.55 -12.32
C THR A 63 2.63 4.06 -12.52
N MET A 64 2.22 3.55 -13.68
CA MET A 64 2.35 2.13 -13.97
C MET A 64 3.80 1.66 -14.08
N THR A 65 4.72 2.57 -14.35
CA THR A 65 6.14 2.23 -14.58
C THR A 65 7.03 2.55 -13.39
N GLU A 66 6.59 3.41 -12.49
CA GLU A 66 7.39 3.88 -11.36
C GLU A 66 6.61 3.77 -10.06
N CYS A 67 6.06 2.60 -9.79
CA CYS A 67 5.42 2.33 -8.50
C CYS A 67 5.97 1.02 -7.93
N ILE A 68 6.05 0.96 -6.62
CA ILE A 68 6.61 -0.19 -5.92
C ILE A 68 5.86 -0.41 -4.61
N ILE A 69 5.57 -1.68 -4.31
CA ILE A 69 5.05 -2.05 -3.00
C ILE A 69 6.22 -2.02 -2.03
N VAL A 70 6.14 -1.11 -1.07
CA VAL A 70 7.19 -0.90 -0.09
C VAL A 70 7.02 -1.85 1.09
N LYS A 71 5.78 -2.07 1.50
CA LYS A 71 5.46 -2.95 2.63
C LYS A 71 4.07 -3.54 2.47
N THR A 72 3.90 -4.77 2.90
CA THR A 72 2.61 -5.45 2.92
C THR A 72 2.29 -5.87 4.34
N VAL A 73 1.10 -5.54 4.80
CA VAL A 73 0.60 -5.96 6.12
C VAL A 73 -0.63 -6.82 5.89
N ARG A 74 -0.59 -8.07 6.35
CA ARG A 74 -1.63 -9.06 6.10
C ARG A 74 -2.45 -9.35 7.34
N ASP A 75 -3.61 -9.95 7.11
CA ASP A 75 -4.49 -10.45 8.18
C ASP A 75 -4.93 -9.37 9.17
N ILE A 76 -5.32 -8.21 8.64
CA ILE A 76 -5.74 -7.09 9.45
C ILE A 76 -7.25 -7.17 9.69
N PRO A 77 -7.70 -7.30 10.95
CA PRO A 77 -9.11 -7.20 11.26
C PRO A 77 -9.68 -5.84 10.84
N ARG A 78 -10.93 -5.78 10.44
CA ARG A 78 -11.54 -4.56 9.91
C ARG A 78 -11.45 -3.39 10.89
N GLU A 79 -11.61 -3.66 12.17
CA GLU A 79 -11.56 -2.63 13.22
C GLU A 79 -10.17 -2.05 13.44
N LEU A 80 -9.12 -2.70 12.93
CA LEU A 80 -7.74 -2.25 13.07
C LEU A 80 -7.16 -1.64 11.79
N ILE A 81 -7.95 -1.53 10.73
CA ILE A 81 -7.46 -1.00 9.44
C ILE A 81 -6.97 0.45 9.59
N GLY A 82 -7.78 1.32 10.17
CA GLY A 82 -7.43 2.73 10.32
C GLY A 82 -6.15 2.92 11.11
N GLU A 83 -6.00 2.19 12.21
CA GLU A 83 -4.83 2.24 13.08
C GLU A 83 -3.57 1.78 12.32
N ASN A 84 -3.68 0.69 11.55
CA ASN A 84 -2.58 0.19 10.76
C ASN A 84 -2.19 1.16 9.63
N VAL A 85 -3.16 1.83 9.01
CA VAL A 85 -2.87 2.84 7.99
C VAL A 85 -2.12 4.03 8.59
N GLU A 86 -2.50 4.49 9.79
CA GLU A 86 -1.80 5.57 10.46
C GLU A 86 -0.34 5.18 10.79
N GLU A 87 -0.10 3.94 11.19
CA GLU A 87 1.25 3.44 11.42
C GLU A 87 2.06 3.39 10.13
N LEU A 88 1.43 3.00 9.01
CA LEU A 88 2.10 3.02 7.72
C LEU A 88 2.42 4.43 7.25
N MET A 89 1.58 5.41 7.58
CA MET A 89 1.88 6.81 7.27
C MET A 89 3.11 7.27 8.03
N LYS A 90 3.20 6.97 9.32
CA LYS A 90 4.38 7.29 10.13
C LYS A 90 5.62 6.61 9.56
N TYR A 91 5.50 5.35 9.15
CA TYR A 91 6.59 4.60 8.54
C TYR A 91 7.07 5.26 7.25
N SER A 92 6.13 5.70 6.39
CA SER A 92 6.48 6.38 5.14
C SER A 92 7.24 7.70 5.40
N ASN A 93 6.80 8.47 6.39
CA ASN A 93 7.48 9.70 6.77
C ASN A 93 8.87 9.43 7.32
N LEU A 94 9.04 8.33 8.05
CA LEU A 94 10.35 7.92 8.55
C LEU A 94 11.29 7.56 7.40
N LEU A 95 10.80 6.83 6.41
CA LEU A 95 11.57 6.49 5.22
C LEU A 95 12.06 7.75 4.50
N ILE A 96 11.18 8.73 4.32
CA ILE A 96 11.53 10.00 3.69
C ILE A 96 12.61 10.71 4.50
N ALA A 97 12.46 10.75 5.82
CA ALA A 97 13.44 11.40 6.71
C ALA A 97 14.82 10.72 6.63
N GLN A 98 14.85 9.44 6.31
CA GLN A 98 16.08 8.67 6.13
C GLN A 98 16.62 8.73 4.69
N GLY A 99 15.99 9.49 3.82
CA GLY A 99 16.43 9.68 2.44
C GLY A 99 15.85 8.71 1.43
N TYR A 100 14.91 7.85 1.83
CA TYR A 100 14.26 6.89 0.92
C TYR A 100 12.99 7.52 0.33
N ASP A 101 13.18 8.46 -0.59
CA ASP A 101 12.11 9.31 -1.12
C ASP A 101 11.97 9.21 -2.64
N SER A 102 12.49 8.15 -3.25
CA SER A 102 12.39 7.93 -4.69
C SER A 102 12.22 6.44 -5.00
N TYR A 103 11.70 6.16 -6.19
CA TYR A 103 11.51 4.80 -6.66
C TYR A 103 12.83 4.00 -6.63
N ASP A 104 13.91 4.58 -7.15
CA ASP A 104 15.20 3.89 -7.23
C ASP A 104 15.76 3.56 -5.84
N LYS A 105 15.67 4.50 -4.91
CA LYS A 105 16.15 4.28 -3.54
C LYS A 105 15.34 3.22 -2.82
N LEU A 106 14.03 3.24 -2.98
CA LEU A 106 13.14 2.24 -2.38
C LEU A 106 13.30 0.87 -3.02
N PHE A 107 13.53 0.82 -4.33
CA PHE A 107 13.80 -0.44 -5.02
C PHE A 107 15.06 -1.10 -4.46
N ARG A 108 16.13 -0.33 -4.30
CA ARG A 108 17.38 -0.84 -3.71
C ARG A 108 17.18 -1.30 -2.27
N LEU A 109 16.44 -0.55 -1.49
CA LEU A 109 16.16 -0.89 -0.10
C LEU A 109 15.38 -2.20 -0.01
N LYS A 110 14.32 -2.33 -0.80
CA LYS A 110 13.43 -3.49 -0.76
C LYS A 110 14.11 -4.77 -1.24
N TYR A 111 14.81 -4.70 -2.37
CA TYR A 111 15.36 -5.89 -3.03
C TYR A 111 16.83 -6.12 -2.75
N GLY A 112 17.50 -5.17 -2.12
CA GLY A 112 18.94 -5.24 -1.94
C GLY A 112 19.69 -5.23 -3.25
N LYS A 113 19.17 -4.50 -4.25
CA LYS A 113 19.71 -4.50 -5.62
C LYS A 113 19.78 -3.09 -6.15
N THR A 114 20.73 -2.85 -7.06
CA THR A 114 20.84 -1.60 -7.79
C THR A 114 20.32 -1.79 -9.20
N ILE A 115 19.49 -0.86 -9.69
CA ILE A 115 19.04 -0.90 -11.07
C ILE A 115 20.21 -0.56 -11.97
N ASN A 116 20.48 -1.46 -12.93
CA ASN A 116 21.56 -1.30 -13.91
C ASN A 116 20.92 -1.33 -15.30
N TYR A 117 20.76 -0.16 -15.88
CA TYR A 117 20.09 -0.03 -17.17
C TYR A 117 20.86 -0.63 -18.34
N ALA A 118 22.15 -0.93 -18.17
CA ALA A 118 22.95 -1.55 -19.22
C ALA A 118 22.94 -3.07 -19.16
N GLY A 119 22.66 -3.68 -18.02
CA GLY A 119 22.78 -5.13 -17.88
C GLY A 119 21.80 -5.76 -16.90
N GLY A 120 20.80 -5.04 -16.43
CA GLY A 120 19.84 -5.59 -15.50
C GLY A 120 20.03 -5.10 -14.07
N VAL A 121 19.89 -5.99 -13.11
CA VAL A 121 19.90 -5.64 -11.69
C VAL A 121 21.14 -6.21 -11.02
N LYS A 122 21.89 -5.34 -10.35
CA LYS A 122 23.07 -5.75 -9.62
C LYS A 122 22.65 -6.18 -8.21
N ASN A 123 23.12 -7.37 -7.80
CA ASN A 123 22.79 -7.91 -6.49
C ASN A 123 23.42 -7.13 -5.36
N MET A 124 22.68 -6.97 -4.30
CA MET A 124 23.14 -6.56 -2.98
C MET A 124 22.70 -7.62 -1.98
N THR A 125 23.22 -7.60 -0.78
CA THR A 125 23.01 -8.70 0.18
C THR A 125 21.94 -8.43 1.21
N HIS A 126 21.34 -7.25 1.21
CA HIS A 126 20.49 -6.82 2.31
C HIS A 126 19.10 -6.41 1.85
N ARG A 127 18.07 -6.85 2.62
CA ARG A 127 16.69 -6.43 2.51
C ARG A 127 16.17 -5.96 3.85
N ILE A 128 15.41 -4.87 3.82
CA ILE A 128 14.89 -4.25 5.05
C ILE A 128 13.39 -4.42 5.20
N PHE A 129 12.66 -4.51 4.11
CA PHE A 129 11.19 -4.67 4.16
C PHE A 129 10.75 -6.09 4.42
#